data_be8866dfb8651180e4cbbd8b4b67a860
#
_entry.id   be8866dfb8651180e4cbbd8b4b67a860
#
_cell.length_a   1.000
_cell.length_b   1.000
_cell.length_c   1.000
_cell.angle_alpha   90.00
_cell.angle_beta   90.00
_cell.angle_gamma   90.00
#
_symmetry.space_group_name_H-M   'P 1'
#
loop_
_entity.id
_entity.type
_entity.pdbx_description
1 polymer ?
#
loop_
_entity_poly.entity_id
_entity_poly.type
_entity_poly.pdbx_seq_one_letter_code
_entity_poly.pdbx_strand_id
1 'polypeptide(L)'
;MTERVTVRDDDADVIVVGAGPSGSTAAYYLAQAGVNVLLIEKSRFPRDKVCGDGLTPRAVKSLIALGVDVSEEAGWLRNKGLRVIGGGMRLELDWPELSSFPGYGLVRTRASLDEQLARRAQTAGAKLLEGTTVTGPLLDSDGRIVGVRTQADAGEKSKPRSKSDNAERADGSTLPPGGTTPRIPGGVTYRARVVVAADGNSSRLSVAMGLRKRDDRPMGVAVRSYYTSPRHEDDYLESWLDLWDGDRLLPGYGWIFGMGDGTSNVGLGMLNTSDAFGKTDYRELLKRWLRSMPEEWGYVEENRTEPVRGAALPMGFNRTPQYRKGLMLAGDAAGMVNPFNGEGIAYAMESGEILARVVAQALARPSWAETERVLRSYPEELQAAYGRYYTLGRVFVELIGRPKLMRYATSRGMHHPQLMKFALKLLANLTDPRDGDASDRIISAMTRLAPASR
;
A
#
# COMPACT_ATOMS: atom_id res chain seq x y z
N MET A 1 -5.16 39.05 -23.94
CA MET A 1 -6.22 39.14 -22.91
C MET A 1 -6.12 37.86 -22.07
N THR A 2 -5.52 37.96 -20.89
CA THR A 2 -5.41 36.87 -19.91
C THR A 2 -6.76 36.74 -19.23
N GLU A 3 -7.51 35.69 -19.55
CA GLU A 3 -8.69 35.34 -18.78
C GLU A 3 -8.28 35.13 -17.32
N ARG A 4 -8.74 36.00 -16.44
CA ARG A 4 -8.72 35.74 -15.00
C ARG A 4 -9.62 34.55 -14.74
N VAL A 5 -9.00 33.40 -14.46
CA VAL A 5 -9.72 32.23 -13.96
C VAL A 5 -10.36 32.64 -12.62
N THR A 6 -11.66 32.82 -12.61
CA THR A 6 -12.42 32.98 -11.38
C THR A 6 -12.32 31.70 -10.58
N VAL A 7 -11.64 31.76 -9.43
CA VAL A 7 -11.59 30.69 -8.42
C VAL A 7 -13.04 30.50 -7.95
N ARG A 8 -13.59 29.30 -8.14
CA ARG A 8 -14.91 28.94 -7.60
C ARG A 8 -14.73 28.47 -6.16
N ASP A 9 -15.77 28.60 -5.33
CA ASP A 9 -15.77 28.13 -3.93
C ASP A 9 -15.47 26.61 -3.77
N ASP A 10 -15.44 25.87 -4.88
CA ASP A 10 -15.12 24.44 -4.94
C ASP A 10 -13.65 24.13 -5.26
N ASP A 11 -12.82 25.14 -5.55
CA ASP A 11 -11.39 24.95 -5.87
C ASP A 11 -10.59 24.75 -4.57
N ALA A 12 -9.64 23.82 -4.60
CA ALA A 12 -8.74 23.54 -3.49
C ALA A 12 -7.28 23.89 -3.84
N ASP A 13 -6.42 24.10 -2.84
CA ASP A 13 -4.97 24.17 -3.08
C ASP A 13 -4.43 22.82 -3.55
N VAL A 14 -4.93 21.75 -2.93
CA VAL A 14 -4.52 20.37 -3.19
C VAL A 14 -5.73 19.45 -3.32
N ILE A 15 -5.78 18.68 -4.39
CA ILE A 15 -6.71 17.55 -4.53
C ILE A 15 -5.96 16.25 -4.26
N VAL A 16 -6.45 15.45 -3.31
CA VAL A 16 -5.94 14.10 -3.00
C VAL A 16 -6.96 13.07 -3.50
N VAL A 17 -6.54 12.18 -4.38
CA VAL A 17 -7.39 11.15 -4.96
C VAL A 17 -7.11 9.79 -4.33
N GLY A 18 -8.10 9.26 -3.61
CA GLY A 18 -8.05 8.04 -2.82
C GLY A 18 -7.82 8.31 -1.32
N ALA A 19 -8.81 7.92 -0.50
CA ALA A 19 -8.77 8.05 0.96
C ALA A 19 -8.34 6.73 1.64
N GLY A 20 -7.31 6.09 1.09
CA GLY A 20 -6.57 5.02 1.77
C GLY A 20 -5.48 5.58 2.69
N PRO A 21 -4.62 4.74 3.29
CA PRO A 21 -3.63 5.19 4.27
C PRO A 21 -2.75 6.35 3.79
N SER A 22 -2.26 6.34 2.54
CA SER A 22 -1.41 7.43 2.05
C SER A 22 -2.16 8.72 1.80
N GLY A 23 -3.35 8.65 1.19
CA GLY A 23 -4.13 9.84 0.86
C GLY A 23 -4.71 10.50 2.10
N SER A 24 -5.24 9.72 3.04
CA SER A 24 -5.75 10.24 4.31
C SER A 24 -4.65 10.86 5.16
N THR A 25 -3.47 10.23 5.21
CA THR A 25 -2.31 10.80 5.91
C THR A 25 -1.82 12.10 5.27
N ALA A 26 -1.71 12.13 3.92
CA ALA A 26 -1.34 13.36 3.21
C ALA A 26 -2.36 14.48 3.46
N ALA A 27 -3.64 14.17 3.36
CA ALA A 27 -4.71 15.15 3.60
C ALA A 27 -4.72 15.67 5.04
N TYR A 28 -4.47 14.79 6.03
CA TYR A 28 -4.35 15.16 7.42
C TYR A 28 -3.24 16.21 7.65
N TYR A 29 -2.00 15.89 7.24
CA TYR A 29 -0.86 16.78 7.48
C TYR A 29 -0.94 18.07 6.66
N LEU A 30 -1.49 18.03 5.44
CA LEU A 30 -1.74 19.24 4.65
C LEU A 30 -2.77 20.15 5.33
N ALA A 31 -3.89 19.59 5.80
CA ALA A 31 -4.91 20.37 6.51
C ALA A 31 -4.35 20.97 7.81
N GLN A 32 -3.55 20.21 8.57
CA GLN A 32 -2.84 20.71 9.76
C GLN A 32 -1.88 21.86 9.43
N ALA A 33 -1.31 21.89 8.22
CA ALA A 33 -0.48 22.99 7.73
C ALA A 33 -1.29 24.18 7.17
N GLY A 34 -2.63 24.16 7.30
CA GLY A 34 -3.51 25.23 6.84
C GLY A 34 -3.77 25.24 5.32
N VAL A 35 -3.45 24.15 4.62
CA VAL A 35 -3.72 23.99 3.19
C VAL A 35 -5.18 23.61 2.97
N ASN A 36 -5.86 24.25 2.00
CA ASN A 36 -7.20 23.84 1.58
C ASN A 36 -7.16 22.55 0.78
N VAL A 37 -7.60 21.42 1.38
CA VAL A 37 -7.49 20.08 0.83
C VAL A 37 -8.86 19.50 0.49
N LEU A 38 -8.98 19.01 -0.76
CA LEU A 38 -10.11 18.18 -1.20
C LEU A 38 -9.64 16.73 -1.32
N LEU A 39 -10.14 15.88 -0.42
CA LEU A 39 -9.90 14.42 -0.41
C LEU A 39 -11.07 13.71 -1.08
N ILE A 40 -10.81 12.97 -2.18
CA ILE A 40 -11.84 12.32 -2.98
C ILE A 40 -11.70 10.81 -2.89
N GLU A 41 -12.76 10.11 -2.46
CA GLU A 41 -12.84 8.65 -2.40
C GLU A 41 -14.01 8.14 -3.26
N LYS A 42 -13.73 7.14 -4.09
CA LYS A 42 -14.74 6.54 -4.99
C LYS A 42 -15.83 5.77 -4.25
N SER A 43 -15.49 5.18 -3.12
CA SER A 43 -16.40 4.38 -2.30
C SER A 43 -16.94 5.20 -1.13
N ARG A 44 -18.01 4.70 -0.50
CA ARG A 44 -18.46 5.17 0.81
C ARG A 44 -17.84 4.30 1.89
N PHE A 45 -17.49 4.88 3.02
CA PHE A 45 -17.01 4.14 4.18
C PHE A 45 -18.20 3.55 4.98
N PRO A 46 -17.96 2.40 5.67
CA PRO A 46 -16.77 1.58 5.63
C PRO A 46 -16.61 0.84 4.30
N ARG A 47 -15.37 0.66 3.82
CA ARG A 47 -15.11 -0.08 2.60
C ARG A 47 -13.94 -1.04 2.74
N ASP A 48 -14.04 -2.21 2.14
CA ASP A 48 -12.96 -3.21 2.16
C ASP A 48 -11.85 -2.89 1.14
N LYS A 49 -10.67 -3.35 1.47
CA LYS A 49 -9.51 -3.47 0.56
C LYS A 49 -8.72 -4.72 0.90
N VAL A 50 -8.32 -5.50 -0.10
CA VAL A 50 -7.51 -6.71 0.09
C VAL A 50 -6.21 -6.37 0.81
N CYS A 51 -6.01 -6.98 1.99
CA CYS A 51 -4.90 -6.78 2.90
C CYS A 51 -4.84 -7.94 3.89
N GLY A 52 -3.68 -8.18 4.51
CA GLY A 52 -3.56 -9.06 5.68
C GLY A 52 -4.00 -8.41 6.98
N ASP A 53 -4.22 -7.07 6.98
CA ASP A 53 -4.70 -6.28 8.14
C ASP A 53 -3.74 -6.21 9.33
N GLY A 54 -2.61 -6.91 9.26
CA GLY A 54 -1.55 -6.84 10.25
C GLY A 54 -0.69 -5.56 10.08
N LEU A 55 -0.38 -4.93 11.21
CA LEU A 55 0.39 -3.70 11.30
C LEU A 55 1.65 -3.93 12.14
N THR A 56 2.80 -3.61 11.57
CA THR A 56 4.08 -3.66 12.29
C THR A 56 4.23 -2.47 13.24
N PRO A 57 5.18 -2.48 14.17
CA PRO A 57 5.51 -1.32 15.01
C PRO A 57 5.72 -0.03 14.23
N ARG A 58 6.21 -0.13 12.99
CA ARG A 58 6.40 1.01 12.08
C ARG A 58 5.07 1.68 11.71
N ALA A 59 4.06 0.90 11.36
CA ALA A 59 2.72 1.42 11.08
C ALA A 59 2.07 2.00 12.34
N VAL A 60 2.24 1.34 13.49
CA VAL A 60 1.70 1.81 14.78
C VAL A 60 2.27 3.18 15.14
N LYS A 61 3.58 3.40 14.95
CA LYS A 61 4.20 4.71 15.14
C LYS A 61 3.51 5.81 14.33
N SER A 62 3.20 5.53 13.06
CA SER A 62 2.50 6.50 12.21
C SER A 62 1.07 6.77 12.67
N LEU A 63 0.34 5.75 13.16
CA LEU A 63 -0.99 5.92 13.74
C LEU A 63 -0.97 6.80 14.99
N ILE A 64 -0.01 6.57 15.89
CA ILE A 64 0.18 7.39 17.10
C ILE A 64 0.47 8.84 16.71
N ALA A 65 1.35 9.07 15.72
CA ALA A 65 1.69 10.42 15.23
C ALA A 65 0.47 11.14 14.61
N LEU A 66 -0.45 10.40 13.99
CA LEU A 66 -1.72 10.92 13.51
C LEU A 66 -2.74 11.16 14.62
N GLY A 67 -2.43 10.81 15.88
CA GLY A 67 -3.35 10.92 17.01
C GLY A 67 -4.53 9.95 16.93
N VAL A 68 -4.34 8.78 16.32
CA VAL A 68 -5.31 7.69 16.32
C VAL A 68 -5.27 7.02 17.69
N ASP A 69 -6.43 6.79 18.30
CA ASP A 69 -6.52 5.97 19.50
C ASP A 69 -6.24 4.50 19.12
N VAL A 70 -5.13 3.99 19.62
CA VAL A 70 -4.64 2.63 19.35
C VAL A 70 -4.80 1.69 20.54
N SER A 71 -5.68 2.05 21.50
CA SER A 71 -6.00 1.25 22.67
C SER A 71 -6.83 0.00 22.30
N GLU A 72 -6.84 -0.98 23.16
CA GLU A 72 -7.68 -2.19 22.99
C GLU A 72 -9.17 -1.84 23.12
N GLU A 73 -9.51 -0.87 23.97
CA GLU A 73 -10.87 -0.35 24.13
C GLU A 73 -11.40 0.28 22.84
N ALA A 74 -10.51 0.83 22.02
CA ALA A 74 -10.86 1.31 20.67
C ALA A 74 -11.02 0.18 19.65
N GLY A 75 -10.91 -1.09 20.07
CA GLY A 75 -11.12 -2.30 19.27
C GLY A 75 -9.92 -2.72 18.44
N TRP A 76 -8.69 -2.42 18.89
CA TRP A 76 -7.46 -2.91 18.30
C TRP A 76 -7.02 -4.22 18.96
N LEU A 77 -6.65 -5.23 18.17
CA LEU A 77 -5.94 -6.38 18.68
C LEU A 77 -4.43 -6.11 18.61
N ARG A 78 -3.75 -6.22 19.75
CA ARG A 78 -2.29 -6.13 19.81
C ARG A 78 -1.63 -7.44 19.43
N ASN A 79 -0.52 -7.35 18.71
CA ASN A 79 0.34 -8.49 18.47
C ASN A 79 1.76 -8.25 19.00
N LYS A 80 2.37 -9.33 19.52
CA LYS A 80 3.68 -9.31 20.16
C LYS A 80 4.83 -9.46 19.17
N GLY A 81 4.56 -10.01 17.98
CA GLY A 81 5.61 -10.33 17.03
C GLY A 81 5.16 -11.13 15.84
N LEU A 82 6.10 -11.80 15.21
CA LEU A 82 5.86 -12.75 14.13
C LEU A 82 5.99 -14.20 14.64
N ARG A 83 5.06 -15.05 14.25
CA ARG A 83 5.22 -16.51 14.30
C ARG A 83 5.57 -16.98 12.90
N VAL A 84 6.76 -17.53 12.74
CA VAL A 84 7.26 -18.02 11.45
C VAL A 84 7.25 -19.53 11.44
N ILE A 85 6.65 -20.11 10.41
CA ILE A 85 6.56 -21.56 10.20
C ILE A 85 7.22 -21.90 8.88
N GLY A 86 8.14 -22.87 8.90
CA GLY A 86 8.86 -23.30 7.71
C GLY A 86 9.97 -24.29 8.05
N GLY A 87 10.36 -25.14 7.09
CA GLY A 87 11.41 -26.14 7.28
C GLY A 87 11.16 -27.12 8.43
N GLY A 88 9.89 -27.37 8.75
CA GLY A 88 9.48 -28.23 9.88
C GLY A 88 9.57 -27.56 11.25
N MET A 89 9.84 -26.26 11.30
CA MET A 89 9.98 -25.49 12.55
C MET A 89 8.86 -24.48 12.72
N ARG A 90 8.56 -24.16 13.98
CA ARG A 90 7.75 -23.04 14.40
C ARG A 90 8.58 -22.16 15.33
N LEU A 91 8.70 -20.88 15.00
CA LEU A 91 9.50 -19.92 15.76
C LEU A 91 8.66 -18.67 16.05
N GLU A 92 8.60 -18.28 17.31
CA GLU A 92 8.00 -17.01 17.74
C GLU A 92 9.09 -15.98 17.96
N LEU A 93 8.92 -14.82 17.34
CA LEU A 93 9.87 -13.71 17.34
C LEU A 93 9.14 -12.45 17.81
N ASP A 94 9.37 -12.05 19.03
CA ASP A 94 8.84 -10.81 19.55
C ASP A 94 9.39 -9.59 18.80
N TRP A 95 8.57 -8.54 18.68
CA TRP A 95 9.04 -7.28 18.15
C TRP A 95 10.23 -6.77 18.96
N PRO A 96 11.26 -6.23 18.30
CA PRO A 96 12.43 -5.72 19.03
C PRO A 96 12.05 -4.51 19.88
N GLU A 97 12.62 -4.43 21.08
CA GLU A 97 12.57 -3.22 21.90
C GLU A 97 13.46 -2.16 21.26
N LEU A 98 12.85 -1.08 20.79
CA LEU A 98 13.52 0.01 20.09
C LEU A 98 13.04 1.35 20.66
N SER A 99 13.95 2.31 20.79
CA SER A 99 13.60 3.66 21.23
C SER A 99 12.74 4.41 20.20
N SER A 100 12.88 4.05 18.92
CA SER A 100 12.22 4.72 17.79
C SER A 100 10.85 4.17 17.43
N PHE A 101 10.44 3.01 17.94
CA PHE A 101 9.21 2.32 17.60
C PHE A 101 8.54 1.70 18.83
N PRO A 102 7.20 1.59 18.88
CA PRO A 102 6.54 0.83 19.94
C PRO A 102 6.93 -0.65 19.86
N GLY A 103 6.97 -1.35 20.99
CA GLY A 103 7.32 -2.78 21.10
C GLY A 103 6.17 -3.73 20.76
N TYR A 104 5.18 -3.28 19.97
CA TYR A 104 4.02 -4.07 19.57
C TYR A 104 3.53 -3.70 18.18
N GLY A 105 2.88 -4.65 17.53
CA GLY A 105 2.10 -4.41 16.34
C GLY A 105 0.60 -4.39 16.66
N LEU A 106 -0.23 -4.16 15.65
CA LEU A 106 -1.69 -4.10 15.75
C LEU A 106 -2.35 -4.90 14.63
N VAL A 107 -3.60 -5.27 14.83
CA VAL A 107 -4.46 -5.80 13.78
C VAL A 107 -5.76 -5.02 13.75
N ARG A 108 -6.22 -4.68 12.53
CA ARG A 108 -7.51 -4.05 12.29
C ARG A 108 -7.93 -4.21 10.84
N THR A 109 -9.21 -4.48 10.59
CA THR A 109 -9.72 -4.55 9.22
C THR A 109 -9.50 -3.25 8.47
N ARG A 110 -9.18 -3.35 7.16
CA ARG A 110 -9.02 -2.18 6.30
C ARG A 110 -10.30 -1.34 6.20
N ALA A 111 -11.46 -1.96 6.37
CA ALA A 111 -12.71 -1.23 6.42
C ALA A 111 -12.73 -0.20 7.56
N SER A 112 -12.32 -0.61 8.75
CA SER A 112 -12.24 0.25 9.92
C SER A 112 -11.03 1.18 9.90
N LEU A 113 -9.82 0.68 9.57
CA LEU A 113 -8.60 1.47 9.54
C LEU A 113 -8.70 2.65 8.56
N ASP A 114 -9.12 2.37 7.31
CA ASP A 114 -9.16 3.39 6.27
C ASP A 114 -10.20 4.47 6.60
N GLU A 115 -11.35 4.09 7.18
CA GLU A 115 -12.34 5.05 7.64
C GLU A 115 -11.79 5.93 8.77
N GLN A 116 -11.16 5.35 9.79
CA GLN A 116 -10.56 6.13 10.89
C GLN A 116 -9.57 7.16 10.37
N LEU A 117 -8.68 6.78 9.44
CA LEU A 117 -7.72 7.70 8.85
C LEU A 117 -8.40 8.81 8.03
N ALA A 118 -9.44 8.48 7.26
CA ALA A 118 -10.19 9.46 6.48
C ALA A 118 -10.95 10.45 7.39
N ARG A 119 -11.56 9.97 8.49
CA ARG A 119 -12.21 10.84 9.48
C ARG A 119 -11.19 11.72 10.22
N ARG A 120 -9.99 11.22 10.52
CA ARG A 120 -8.89 12.04 11.08
C ARG A 120 -8.50 13.17 10.14
N ALA A 121 -8.37 12.91 8.85
CA ALA A 121 -8.11 13.95 7.84
C ALA A 121 -9.24 14.97 7.79
N GLN A 122 -10.50 14.52 7.84
CA GLN A 122 -11.68 15.40 7.87
C GLN A 122 -11.71 16.27 9.14
N THR A 123 -11.45 15.71 10.30
CA THR A 123 -11.37 16.44 11.57
C THR A 123 -10.23 17.47 11.58
N ALA A 124 -9.15 17.22 10.87
CA ALA A 124 -8.03 18.15 10.69
C ALA A 124 -8.35 19.32 9.74
N GLY A 125 -9.49 19.27 9.02
CA GLY A 125 -9.95 20.34 8.13
C GLY A 125 -9.99 19.97 6.63
N ALA A 126 -9.61 18.74 6.25
CA ALA A 126 -9.75 18.31 4.86
C ALA A 126 -11.23 18.09 4.49
N LYS A 127 -11.64 18.60 3.32
CA LYS A 127 -12.99 18.32 2.78
C LYS A 127 -13.00 16.91 2.16
N LEU A 128 -13.75 15.99 2.73
CA LEU A 128 -13.88 14.60 2.24
C LEU A 128 -15.12 14.45 1.33
N LEU A 129 -14.91 13.96 0.10
CA LEU A 129 -15.96 13.57 -0.84
C LEU A 129 -15.94 12.06 -1.05
N GLU A 130 -16.90 11.39 -0.47
CA GLU A 130 -17.13 9.94 -0.65
C GLU A 130 -18.09 9.67 -1.82
N GLY A 131 -18.07 8.45 -2.39
CA GLY A 131 -18.91 8.06 -3.51
C GLY A 131 -18.62 8.87 -4.77
N THR A 132 -17.38 9.36 -4.93
CA THR A 132 -17.01 10.24 -6.04
C THR A 132 -15.82 9.66 -6.80
N THR A 133 -16.07 9.17 -7.99
CA THR A 133 -15.05 8.55 -8.84
C THR A 133 -14.32 9.59 -9.68
N VAL A 134 -12.99 9.69 -9.54
CA VAL A 134 -12.15 10.47 -10.46
C VAL A 134 -12.02 9.72 -11.77
N THR A 135 -12.42 10.36 -12.88
CA THR A 135 -12.44 9.77 -14.22
C THR A 135 -11.23 10.15 -15.06
N GLY A 136 -10.53 11.24 -14.70
CA GLY A 136 -9.32 11.65 -15.40
C GLY A 136 -8.78 13.00 -14.95
N PRO A 137 -7.56 13.37 -15.41
CA PRO A 137 -6.95 14.66 -15.12
C PRO A 137 -7.61 15.79 -15.90
N LEU A 138 -7.62 16.98 -15.32
CA LEU A 138 -7.80 18.24 -16.03
C LEU A 138 -6.41 18.80 -16.33
N LEU A 139 -6.11 19.03 -17.60
CA LEU A 139 -4.80 19.52 -18.04
C LEU A 139 -4.89 20.93 -18.58
N ASP A 140 -3.82 21.73 -18.39
CA ASP A 140 -3.61 22.99 -19.08
C ASP A 140 -2.98 22.80 -20.47
N SER A 141 -2.68 23.89 -21.17
CA SER A 141 -2.05 23.89 -22.50
C SER A 141 -0.67 23.20 -22.53
N ASP A 142 0.06 23.21 -21.42
CA ASP A 142 1.40 22.63 -21.29
C ASP A 142 1.37 21.16 -20.86
N GLY A 143 0.17 20.58 -20.72
CA GLY A 143 -0.04 19.21 -20.27
C GLY A 143 0.24 19.03 -18.79
N ARG A 144 0.18 20.11 -17.98
CA ARG A 144 0.23 20.07 -16.53
C ARG A 144 -1.14 19.74 -15.99
N ILE A 145 -1.21 18.92 -14.96
CA ILE A 145 -2.46 18.66 -14.25
C ILE A 145 -2.81 19.89 -13.37
N VAL A 146 -4.00 20.42 -13.56
CA VAL A 146 -4.57 21.56 -12.86
C VAL A 146 -5.91 21.23 -12.19
N GLY A 147 -6.20 19.95 -12.05
CA GLY A 147 -7.42 19.48 -11.42
C GLY A 147 -7.82 18.07 -11.90
N VAL A 148 -9.03 17.68 -11.57
CA VAL A 148 -9.58 16.38 -11.91
C VAL A 148 -11.03 16.50 -12.41
N ARG A 149 -11.44 15.55 -13.26
CA ARG A 149 -12.83 15.32 -13.63
C ARG A 149 -13.38 14.18 -12.78
N THR A 150 -14.59 14.33 -12.29
CA THR A 150 -15.25 13.35 -11.44
C THR A 150 -16.62 12.96 -11.98
N GLN A 151 -17.10 11.83 -11.48
CA GLN A 151 -18.46 11.37 -11.63
C GLN A 151 -18.94 10.87 -10.28
N ALA A 152 -20.08 11.33 -9.80
CA ALA A 152 -20.72 10.76 -8.63
C ALA A 152 -21.20 9.35 -8.93
N ASP A 153 -21.11 8.44 -7.96
CA ASP A 153 -21.74 7.14 -8.09
C ASP A 153 -23.26 7.33 -8.21
N ALA A 154 -23.81 6.83 -9.30
CA ALA A 154 -25.26 6.66 -9.43
C ALA A 154 -25.66 5.61 -8.38
N GLY A 155 -26.21 6.04 -7.24
CA GLY A 155 -26.58 5.17 -6.13
C GLY A 155 -27.32 3.93 -6.60
N GLU A 156 -26.92 2.78 -6.09
CA GLU A 156 -27.47 1.44 -6.25
C GLU A 156 -28.56 1.24 -7.31
N LYS A 157 -28.17 1.11 -8.58
CA LYS A 157 -28.92 0.40 -9.64
C LYS A 157 -27.96 -0.01 -10.75
N SER A 158 -27.16 -1.06 -10.55
CA SER A 158 -26.74 -1.92 -11.65
C SER A 158 -26.28 -3.27 -11.10
N LYS A 159 -27.06 -4.31 -11.42
CA LYS A 159 -26.66 -5.71 -11.30
C LYS A 159 -25.33 -5.93 -12.01
N PRO A 160 -24.47 -6.85 -11.53
CA PRO A 160 -23.23 -7.16 -12.22
C PRO A 160 -23.53 -7.65 -13.64
N ARG A 161 -22.97 -7.00 -14.65
CA ARG A 161 -22.98 -7.48 -16.03
C ARG A 161 -22.27 -8.83 -16.08
N SER A 162 -22.94 -9.82 -16.63
CA SER A 162 -22.41 -11.15 -16.88
C SER A 162 -21.20 -11.07 -17.84
N LYS A 163 -20.26 -12.00 -17.67
CA LYS A 163 -19.00 -12.10 -18.45
C LYS A 163 -19.19 -12.52 -19.93
N SER A 164 -20.38 -12.42 -20.51
CA SER A 164 -20.65 -12.88 -21.87
C SER A 164 -20.49 -11.84 -22.99
N ASP A 165 -20.20 -10.55 -22.67
CA ASP A 165 -20.19 -9.49 -23.68
C ASP A 165 -18.79 -8.95 -24.05
N ASN A 166 -17.72 -9.69 -23.81
CA ASN A 166 -16.36 -9.35 -24.22
C ASN A 166 -15.81 -10.28 -25.32
N ALA A 167 -16.63 -10.63 -26.28
CA ALA A 167 -16.16 -11.14 -27.55
C ALA A 167 -16.49 -10.09 -28.64
N GLU A 168 -15.49 -9.82 -29.49
CA GLU A 168 -15.51 -8.94 -30.65
C GLU A 168 -15.28 -7.44 -30.43
N ARG A 169 -14.00 -7.05 -30.52
CA ARG A 169 -13.49 -6.03 -31.44
C ARG A 169 -11.96 -6.09 -31.48
N ALA A 170 -11.44 -6.97 -32.30
CA ALA A 170 -10.13 -6.84 -32.90
C ALA A 170 -10.27 -5.91 -34.12
N ASP A 171 -9.95 -4.63 -33.94
CA ASP A 171 -9.74 -3.71 -35.06
C ASP A 171 -8.61 -2.73 -34.68
N GLY A 172 -7.53 -2.83 -35.44
CA GLY A 172 -6.33 -2.04 -35.30
C GLY A 172 -6.49 -0.63 -35.88
N SER A 173 -7.17 0.26 -35.14
CA SER A 173 -7.25 1.68 -35.52
C SER A 173 -6.37 2.53 -34.60
N THR A 174 -5.36 3.14 -35.19
CA THR A 174 -4.52 4.20 -34.63
C THR A 174 -5.33 5.41 -34.21
N LEU A 175 -5.14 5.87 -32.97
CA LEU A 175 -5.76 7.11 -32.47
C LEU A 175 -5.22 8.32 -33.25
N PRO A 176 -6.06 9.24 -33.72
CA PRO A 176 -5.62 10.47 -34.34
C PRO A 176 -5.06 11.45 -33.31
N PRO A 177 -4.04 12.25 -33.66
CA PRO A 177 -3.50 13.30 -32.77
C PRO A 177 -4.49 14.48 -32.74
N GLY A 178 -4.88 14.87 -31.53
CA GLY A 178 -5.64 16.11 -31.29
C GLY A 178 -7.13 15.98 -31.08
N GLY A 179 -7.62 14.91 -30.45
CA GLY A 179 -9.04 14.73 -30.13
C GLY A 179 -9.45 15.38 -28.81
N THR A 180 -10.38 16.32 -28.85
CA THR A 180 -11.19 16.80 -27.73
C THR A 180 -11.82 15.60 -27.01
N THR A 181 -11.44 15.36 -25.76
CA THR A 181 -11.97 14.26 -24.95
C THR A 181 -13.49 14.40 -24.78
N PRO A 182 -14.30 13.35 -24.98
CA PRO A 182 -15.75 13.43 -24.88
C PRO A 182 -16.19 13.95 -23.51
N ARG A 183 -17.06 14.92 -23.46
CA ARG A 183 -17.70 15.43 -22.25
C ARG A 183 -18.67 14.36 -21.75
N ILE A 184 -18.37 13.75 -20.58
CA ILE A 184 -19.30 12.82 -19.92
C ILE A 184 -20.44 13.64 -19.32
N PRO A 185 -21.71 13.45 -19.68
CA PRO A 185 -22.83 14.17 -19.09
C PRO A 185 -22.92 13.93 -17.59
N GLY A 186 -22.98 15.01 -16.79
CA GLY A 186 -23.14 14.95 -15.32
C GLY A 186 -21.86 14.91 -14.50
N GLY A 187 -20.66 15.04 -15.10
CA GLY A 187 -19.39 15.11 -14.36
C GLY A 187 -19.11 16.50 -13.79
N VAL A 188 -18.57 16.54 -12.55
CA VAL A 188 -18.09 17.75 -11.89
C VAL A 188 -16.58 17.83 -12.07
N THR A 189 -16.06 19.07 -12.25
CA THR A 189 -14.63 19.34 -12.39
C THR A 189 -14.16 20.13 -11.17
N TYR A 190 -13.09 19.65 -10.52
CA TYR A 190 -12.42 20.36 -9.42
C TYR A 190 -11.03 20.80 -9.87
N ARG A 191 -10.63 22.02 -9.50
CA ARG A 191 -9.32 22.57 -9.80
C ARG A 191 -8.44 22.62 -8.56
N ALA A 192 -7.11 22.47 -8.77
CA ALA A 192 -6.12 22.61 -7.72
C ALA A 192 -4.75 22.95 -8.29
N ARG A 193 -3.88 23.52 -7.47
CA ARG A 193 -2.48 23.82 -7.80
C ARG A 193 -1.65 22.53 -7.86
N VAL A 194 -1.98 21.54 -7.02
CA VAL A 194 -1.31 20.24 -6.93
C VAL A 194 -2.36 19.13 -6.87
N VAL A 195 -2.11 18.03 -7.58
CA VAL A 195 -2.95 16.82 -7.51
C VAL A 195 -2.12 15.66 -7.01
N VAL A 196 -2.65 14.91 -6.04
CA VAL A 196 -2.03 13.74 -5.44
C VAL A 196 -2.79 12.49 -5.90
N ALA A 197 -2.09 11.56 -6.55
CA ALA A 197 -2.60 10.22 -6.82
C ALA A 197 -2.23 9.29 -5.65
N ALA A 198 -3.21 8.99 -4.81
CA ALA A 198 -3.21 7.99 -3.75
C ALA A 198 -4.26 6.90 -4.01
N ASP A 199 -4.63 6.71 -5.28
CA ASP A 199 -5.71 5.87 -5.80
C ASP A 199 -5.30 4.39 -5.99
N GLY A 200 -4.21 3.99 -5.35
CA GLY A 200 -3.76 2.62 -5.23
C GLY A 200 -3.05 2.07 -6.48
N ASN A 201 -2.88 0.76 -6.52
CA ASN A 201 -2.08 0.07 -7.53
C ASN A 201 -2.49 0.37 -8.99
N SER A 202 -3.77 0.49 -9.29
CA SER A 202 -4.26 0.77 -10.66
C SER A 202 -3.99 2.20 -11.12
N SER A 203 -3.99 3.14 -10.19
CA SER A 203 -3.77 4.58 -10.38
C SER A 203 -4.11 5.12 -11.77
N ARG A 204 -5.39 5.41 -12.00
CA ARG A 204 -5.88 5.91 -13.30
C ARG A 204 -5.25 7.23 -13.68
N LEU A 205 -5.03 8.12 -12.71
CA LEU A 205 -4.35 9.40 -12.95
C LEU A 205 -2.92 9.20 -13.42
N SER A 206 -2.17 8.30 -12.78
CA SER A 206 -0.79 7.99 -13.21
C SER A 206 -0.76 7.50 -14.65
N VAL A 207 -1.65 6.57 -15.01
CA VAL A 207 -1.73 6.03 -16.38
C VAL A 207 -2.11 7.12 -17.38
N ALA A 208 -3.10 7.98 -17.06
CA ALA A 208 -3.52 9.09 -17.92
C ALA A 208 -2.41 10.14 -18.12
N MET A 209 -1.51 10.30 -17.14
CA MET A 209 -0.34 11.17 -17.22
C MET A 209 0.89 10.46 -17.84
N GLY A 210 0.72 9.26 -18.40
CA GLY A 210 1.78 8.50 -19.05
C GLY A 210 2.79 7.86 -18.10
N LEU A 211 2.44 7.71 -16.82
CA LEU A 211 3.27 7.04 -15.82
C LEU A 211 2.86 5.57 -15.71
N ARG A 212 3.64 4.69 -16.31
CA ARG A 212 3.41 3.24 -16.28
C ARG A 212 4.22 2.56 -15.17
N LYS A 213 3.81 1.36 -14.79
CA LYS A 213 4.61 0.50 -13.93
C LYS A 213 5.90 0.09 -14.65
N ARG A 214 6.92 -0.13 -13.86
CA ARG A 214 8.23 -0.61 -14.33
C ARG A 214 8.25 -2.13 -14.32
N ASP A 215 8.72 -2.73 -15.39
CA ASP A 215 8.84 -4.19 -15.52
C ASP A 215 10.09 -4.75 -14.79
N ASP A 216 11.08 -3.88 -14.50
CA ASP A 216 12.29 -4.21 -13.76
C ASP A 216 12.16 -4.08 -12.24
N ARG A 217 10.94 -3.99 -11.74
CA ARG A 217 10.63 -3.87 -10.32
C ARG A 217 9.78 -5.03 -9.83
N PRO A 218 10.00 -5.48 -8.57
CA PRO A 218 9.21 -6.58 -8.04
C PRO A 218 7.74 -6.21 -7.93
N MET A 219 6.92 -7.23 -8.15
CA MET A 219 5.49 -7.18 -7.94
C MET A 219 5.06 -8.45 -7.24
N GLY A 220 4.16 -8.32 -6.28
CA GLY A 220 3.46 -9.45 -5.67
C GLY A 220 2.00 -9.51 -6.11
N VAL A 221 1.42 -10.68 -5.91
CA VAL A 221 -0.03 -10.91 -5.89
C VAL A 221 -0.37 -11.53 -4.55
N ALA A 222 -1.42 -11.05 -3.92
CA ALA A 222 -1.95 -11.60 -2.69
C ALA A 222 -3.43 -11.96 -2.88
N VAL A 223 -3.86 -13.06 -2.25
CA VAL A 223 -5.27 -13.43 -2.13
C VAL A 223 -5.58 -13.70 -0.66
N ARG A 224 -6.80 -13.33 -0.20
CA ARG A 224 -7.21 -13.55 1.19
C ARG A 224 -8.71 -13.72 1.32
N SER A 225 -9.12 -14.31 2.43
CA SER A 225 -10.48 -14.30 2.94
C SER A 225 -10.46 -14.22 4.47
N TYR A 226 -11.64 -14.07 5.07
CA TYR A 226 -11.81 -14.20 6.52
C TYR A 226 -12.56 -15.48 6.83
N TYR A 227 -12.22 -16.07 7.98
CA TYR A 227 -12.82 -17.31 8.48
C TYR A 227 -13.19 -17.12 9.94
N THR A 228 -14.37 -17.54 10.37
CA THR A 228 -14.67 -17.73 11.78
C THR A 228 -13.71 -18.77 12.34
N SER A 229 -13.00 -18.43 13.42
CA SER A 229 -11.91 -19.28 13.94
C SER A 229 -11.72 -19.07 15.44
N PRO A 230 -11.44 -20.13 16.21
CA PRO A 230 -11.04 -20.02 17.63
C PRO A 230 -9.69 -19.30 17.78
N ARG A 231 -8.92 -19.11 16.70
CA ARG A 231 -7.65 -18.39 16.69
C ARG A 231 -7.80 -16.88 16.43
N HIS A 232 -8.99 -16.34 16.59
CA HIS A 232 -9.25 -14.91 16.32
C HIS A 232 -8.51 -13.93 17.27
N GLU A 233 -8.08 -14.41 18.44
CA GLU A 233 -7.31 -13.62 19.42
C GLU A 233 -5.81 -13.96 19.44
N ASP A 234 -5.32 -14.66 18.42
CA ASP A 234 -3.87 -14.99 18.34
C ASP A 234 -3.05 -13.70 18.30
N ASP A 235 -2.14 -13.57 19.24
CA ASP A 235 -1.33 -12.37 19.48
C ASP A 235 0.01 -12.36 18.72
N TYR A 236 0.18 -13.24 17.74
CA TYR A 236 1.28 -13.24 16.76
C TYR A 236 0.76 -13.13 15.33
N LEU A 237 1.43 -12.37 14.50
CA LEU A 237 1.24 -12.40 13.07
C LEU A 237 1.90 -13.66 12.52
N GLU A 238 1.11 -14.70 12.20
CA GLU A 238 1.63 -15.98 11.75
C GLU A 238 1.92 -15.98 10.26
N SER A 239 3.14 -16.40 9.87
CA SER A 239 3.63 -16.46 8.49
C SER A 239 4.21 -17.82 8.16
N TRP A 240 3.71 -18.44 7.08
CA TRP A 240 4.09 -19.77 6.60
C TRP A 240 4.96 -19.64 5.36
N LEU A 241 6.25 -19.99 5.50
CA LEU A 241 7.23 -19.89 4.41
C LEU A 241 7.21 -21.11 3.47
N ASP A 242 6.62 -22.24 3.92
CA ASP A 242 6.50 -23.46 3.15
C ASP A 242 5.19 -23.45 2.33
N LEU A 243 5.16 -22.61 1.29
CA LEU A 243 4.04 -22.56 0.36
C LEU A 243 4.33 -23.44 -0.86
N TRP A 244 3.63 -24.58 -0.95
CA TRP A 244 3.88 -25.58 -1.98
C TRP A 244 2.78 -25.63 -3.04
N ASP A 245 3.18 -25.77 -4.30
CA ASP A 245 2.31 -26.15 -5.42
C ASP A 245 2.78 -27.48 -6.00
N GLY A 246 2.19 -28.57 -5.57
CA GLY A 246 2.72 -29.92 -5.77
C GLY A 246 4.09 -30.06 -5.08
N ASP A 247 5.11 -30.47 -5.82
CA ASP A 247 6.50 -30.63 -5.34
C ASP A 247 7.32 -29.33 -5.40
N ARG A 248 6.70 -28.22 -5.85
CA ARG A 248 7.38 -26.96 -6.06
C ARG A 248 7.15 -26.00 -4.88
N LEU A 249 8.24 -25.62 -4.20
CA LEU A 249 8.22 -24.52 -3.23
C LEU A 249 8.09 -23.18 -4.00
N LEU A 250 7.09 -22.37 -3.63
CA LEU A 250 6.81 -21.08 -4.25
C LEU A 250 7.51 -19.95 -3.49
N PRO A 251 7.98 -18.88 -4.18
CA PRO A 251 8.55 -17.68 -3.56
C PRO A 251 7.44 -16.78 -3.04
N GLY A 252 6.98 -17.05 -1.84
CA GLY A 252 5.91 -16.35 -1.18
C GLY A 252 5.70 -16.88 0.22
N TYR A 253 4.62 -16.49 0.84
CA TYR A 253 4.22 -16.99 2.15
C TYR A 253 2.70 -16.97 2.31
N GLY A 254 2.18 -17.91 3.14
CA GLY A 254 0.82 -17.85 3.66
C GLY A 254 0.80 -17.07 4.97
N TRP A 255 -0.33 -16.50 5.33
CA TRP A 255 -0.52 -15.84 6.63
C TRP A 255 -1.84 -16.21 7.29
N ILE A 256 -1.83 -16.20 8.61
CA ILE A 256 -2.99 -16.36 9.48
C ILE A 256 -2.89 -15.32 10.57
N PHE A 257 -3.78 -14.32 10.57
CA PHE A 257 -3.80 -13.23 11.54
C PHE A 257 -5.15 -13.21 12.24
N GLY A 258 -5.15 -13.32 13.57
CA GLY A 258 -6.34 -13.11 14.40
C GLY A 258 -6.83 -11.67 14.27
N MET A 259 -8.15 -11.47 14.23
CA MET A 259 -8.75 -10.15 14.07
C MET A 259 -9.36 -9.57 15.35
N GLY A 260 -9.51 -10.40 16.40
CA GLY A 260 -10.15 -10.01 17.67
C GLY A 260 -11.67 -9.99 17.65
N ASP A 261 -12.30 -10.22 16.50
CA ASP A 261 -13.75 -10.11 16.28
C ASP A 261 -14.46 -11.45 16.02
N GLY A 262 -13.84 -12.56 16.36
CA GLY A 262 -14.31 -13.93 16.07
C GLY A 262 -13.77 -14.47 14.75
N THR A 263 -13.03 -13.67 13.98
CA THR A 263 -12.50 -14.07 12.67
C THR A 263 -10.98 -14.06 12.61
N SER A 264 -10.41 -14.80 11.64
CA SER A 264 -9.01 -14.69 11.24
C SER A 264 -8.94 -14.27 9.77
N ASN A 265 -8.02 -13.34 9.46
CA ASN A 265 -7.63 -13.00 8.09
C ASN A 265 -6.60 -14.03 7.62
N VAL A 266 -6.96 -14.80 6.60
CA VAL A 266 -6.14 -15.89 6.08
C VAL A 266 -5.88 -15.67 4.60
N GLY A 267 -4.63 -15.74 4.21
CA GLY A 267 -4.27 -15.50 2.83
C GLY A 267 -2.88 -16.00 2.45
N LEU A 268 -2.52 -15.76 1.22
CA LEU A 268 -1.17 -16.01 0.70
C LEU A 268 -0.76 -14.95 -0.29
N GLY A 269 0.56 -14.72 -0.37
CA GLY A 269 1.18 -13.83 -1.33
C GLY A 269 2.31 -14.53 -2.08
N MET A 270 2.48 -14.18 -3.36
CA MET A 270 3.55 -14.68 -4.20
C MET A 270 4.18 -13.56 -5.03
N LEU A 271 5.50 -13.67 -5.24
CA LEU A 271 6.29 -12.72 -6.00
C LEU A 271 6.37 -13.08 -7.50
N ASN A 272 6.49 -12.06 -8.35
CA ASN A 272 6.64 -12.22 -9.81
C ASN A 272 8.01 -12.78 -10.25
N THR A 273 8.91 -13.06 -9.32
CA THR A 273 10.19 -13.75 -9.59
C THR A 273 10.04 -15.24 -9.85
N SER A 274 8.84 -15.79 -9.67
CA SER A 274 8.52 -17.19 -9.95
C SER A 274 7.99 -17.37 -11.38
N ASP A 275 8.46 -18.42 -12.10
CA ASP A 275 7.86 -18.85 -13.35
C ASP A 275 6.40 -19.32 -13.21
N ALA A 276 5.94 -19.56 -11.99
CA ALA A 276 4.55 -19.89 -11.67
C ALA A 276 3.67 -18.62 -11.59
N PHE A 277 4.26 -17.43 -11.52
CA PHE A 277 3.50 -16.18 -11.45
C PHE A 277 2.58 -16.02 -12.66
N GLY A 278 1.31 -15.74 -12.41
CA GLY A 278 0.28 -15.63 -13.46
C GLY A 278 -0.17 -16.96 -14.09
N LYS A 279 0.45 -18.10 -13.72
CA LYS A 279 0.07 -19.45 -14.18
C LYS A 279 -0.61 -20.27 -13.07
N THR A 280 -0.46 -19.86 -11.82
CA THR A 280 -1.05 -20.52 -10.65
C THR A 280 -2.44 -19.95 -10.37
N ASP A 281 -3.42 -20.83 -10.14
CA ASP A 281 -4.69 -20.42 -9.55
C ASP A 281 -4.49 -20.20 -8.04
N TYR A 282 -4.34 -18.92 -7.66
CA TYR A 282 -4.08 -18.55 -6.27
C TYR A 282 -5.24 -18.91 -5.31
N ARG A 283 -6.47 -18.99 -5.82
CA ARG A 283 -7.63 -19.38 -5.01
C ARG A 283 -7.61 -20.86 -4.69
N GLU A 284 -7.30 -21.69 -5.69
CA GLU A 284 -7.11 -23.12 -5.47
C GLU A 284 -5.87 -23.42 -4.64
N LEU A 285 -4.80 -22.64 -4.80
CA LEU A 285 -3.61 -22.75 -3.95
C LEU A 285 -3.96 -22.46 -2.49
N LEU A 286 -4.72 -21.39 -2.21
CA LEU A 286 -5.20 -21.06 -0.86
C LEU A 286 -6.02 -22.19 -0.28
N LYS A 287 -6.99 -22.72 -1.01
CA LYS A 287 -7.82 -23.85 -0.55
C LYS A 287 -7.00 -25.11 -0.24
N ARG A 288 -6.02 -25.45 -1.11
CA ARG A 288 -5.13 -26.61 -0.86
C ARG A 288 -4.29 -26.43 0.38
N TRP A 289 -3.72 -25.22 0.55
CA TRP A 289 -2.92 -24.91 1.72
C TRP A 289 -3.76 -25.00 3.00
N LEU A 290 -4.99 -24.49 3.00
CA LEU A 290 -5.89 -24.55 4.17
C LEU A 290 -6.33 -25.97 4.53
N ARG A 291 -6.47 -26.88 3.55
CA ARG A 291 -6.74 -28.32 3.83
C ARG A 291 -5.63 -29.02 4.60
N SER A 292 -4.42 -28.46 4.62
CA SER A 292 -3.30 -29.00 5.41
C SER A 292 -3.27 -28.48 6.85
N MET A 293 -4.18 -27.56 7.21
CA MET A 293 -4.29 -27.03 8.56
C MET A 293 -5.12 -27.96 9.45
N PRO A 294 -4.90 -27.96 10.78
CA PRO A 294 -5.75 -28.64 11.72
C PRO A 294 -7.22 -28.23 11.57
N GLU A 295 -8.13 -29.20 11.55
CA GLU A 295 -9.56 -28.95 11.36
C GLU A 295 -10.14 -28.07 12.47
N GLU A 296 -9.65 -28.23 13.69
CA GLU A 296 -10.04 -27.45 14.87
C GLU A 296 -9.72 -25.95 14.75
N TRP A 297 -8.89 -25.54 13.79
CA TRP A 297 -8.66 -24.12 13.53
C TRP A 297 -9.79 -23.45 12.74
N GLY A 298 -10.68 -24.25 12.15
CA GLY A 298 -11.89 -23.76 11.50
C GLY A 298 -11.71 -23.12 10.13
N TYR A 299 -10.58 -23.34 9.44
CA TYR A 299 -10.33 -22.76 8.11
C TYR A 299 -10.95 -23.60 6.98
N VAL A 300 -12.24 -23.89 7.12
CA VAL A 300 -13.08 -24.63 6.18
C VAL A 300 -14.06 -23.71 5.46
N GLU A 301 -14.62 -24.18 4.34
CA GLU A 301 -15.49 -23.36 3.49
C GLU A 301 -16.73 -22.83 4.23
N GLU A 302 -17.28 -23.63 5.15
CA GLU A 302 -18.48 -23.32 5.94
C GLU A 302 -18.26 -22.14 6.90
N ASN A 303 -17.02 -21.93 7.35
CA ASN A 303 -16.63 -20.86 8.26
C ASN A 303 -16.12 -19.63 7.52
N ARG A 304 -16.07 -19.66 6.18
CA ARG A 304 -15.63 -18.52 5.39
C ARG A 304 -16.69 -17.42 5.37
N THR A 305 -16.35 -16.25 5.85
CA THR A 305 -17.28 -15.12 5.98
C THR A 305 -17.32 -14.21 4.76
N GLU A 306 -16.27 -14.23 3.90
CA GLU A 306 -16.19 -13.42 2.69
C GLU A 306 -15.62 -14.22 1.50
N PRO A 307 -15.93 -13.81 0.25
CA PRO A 307 -15.30 -14.37 -0.94
C PRO A 307 -13.77 -14.14 -0.94
N VAL A 308 -13.02 -15.11 -1.47
CA VAL A 308 -11.58 -14.92 -1.71
C VAL A 308 -11.35 -13.79 -2.71
N ARG A 309 -10.67 -12.74 -2.28
CA ARG A 309 -10.32 -11.57 -3.08
C ARG A 309 -8.82 -11.46 -3.27
N GLY A 310 -8.38 -10.86 -4.37
CA GLY A 310 -6.97 -10.68 -4.68
C GLY A 310 -6.61 -9.25 -5.02
N ALA A 311 -5.34 -8.91 -4.77
CA ALA A 311 -4.75 -7.63 -5.13
C ALA A 311 -3.30 -7.79 -5.57
N ALA A 312 -2.85 -6.87 -6.42
CA ALA A 312 -1.44 -6.74 -6.76
C ALA A 312 -0.74 -5.81 -5.76
N LEU A 313 0.51 -6.14 -5.46
CA LEU A 313 1.40 -5.45 -4.54
C LEU A 313 2.55 -4.80 -5.33
N PRO A 314 2.48 -3.52 -5.68
CA PRO A 314 3.52 -2.81 -6.41
C PRO A 314 4.66 -2.43 -5.46
N MET A 315 5.85 -3.03 -5.64
CA MET A 315 6.94 -2.96 -4.68
C MET A 315 8.11 -2.11 -5.18
N GLY A 316 8.88 -1.56 -4.24
CA GLY A 316 10.23 -1.05 -4.47
C GLY A 316 10.33 0.05 -5.52
N PHE A 317 9.42 1.03 -5.50
CA PHE A 317 9.28 2.09 -6.50
C PHE A 317 8.90 1.57 -7.89
N ASN A 318 7.91 0.70 -7.94
CA ASN A 318 7.40 0.11 -9.19
C ASN A 318 6.86 1.15 -10.19
N ARG A 319 6.62 2.40 -9.76
CA ARG A 319 6.20 3.50 -10.64
C ARG A 319 7.00 4.76 -10.36
N THR A 320 7.70 5.25 -11.40
CA THR A 320 8.54 6.45 -11.35
C THR A 320 8.35 7.29 -12.63
N PRO A 321 8.63 8.58 -12.58
CA PRO A 321 8.92 9.41 -11.41
C PRO A 321 7.69 9.63 -10.53
N GLN A 322 7.88 9.84 -9.21
CA GLN A 322 6.79 10.09 -8.28
C GLN A 322 6.25 11.53 -8.35
N TYR A 323 6.87 12.38 -9.15
CA TYR A 323 6.38 13.72 -9.49
C TYR A 323 6.42 13.93 -11.00
N ARG A 324 5.33 14.42 -11.58
CA ARG A 324 5.27 14.80 -12.99
C ARG A 324 4.24 15.89 -13.24
N LYS A 325 4.69 17.09 -13.65
CA LYS A 325 3.82 18.18 -14.12
C LYS A 325 2.59 18.41 -13.22
N GLY A 326 2.80 18.61 -11.92
CA GLY A 326 1.74 18.88 -10.95
C GLY A 326 1.07 17.65 -10.35
N LEU A 327 1.33 16.44 -10.85
CA LEU A 327 0.90 15.19 -10.25
C LEU A 327 1.97 14.62 -9.33
N MET A 328 1.60 14.29 -8.10
CA MET A 328 2.42 13.59 -7.12
C MET A 328 1.84 12.20 -6.83
N LEU A 329 2.68 11.18 -6.67
CA LEU A 329 2.26 9.81 -6.38
C LEU A 329 2.62 9.42 -4.96
N ALA A 330 1.70 8.76 -4.22
CA ALA A 330 1.96 8.24 -2.89
C ALA A 330 1.39 6.83 -2.70
N GLY A 331 1.93 6.07 -1.76
CA GLY A 331 1.50 4.71 -1.46
C GLY A 331 1.62 3.75 -2.64
N ASP A 332 0.64 2.87 -2.83
CA ASP A 332 0.64 1.89 -3.93
C ASP A 332 0.65 2.56 -5.33
N ALA A 333 0.14 3.78 -5.46
CA ALA A 333 0.20 4.53 -6.71
C ALA A 333 1.64 4.86 -7.11
N ALA A 334 2.55 5.00 -6.15
CA ALA A 334 3.98 5.20 -6.32
C ALA A 334 4.80 3.89 -6.25
N GLY A 335 4.13 2.75 -6.02
CA GLY A 335 4.81 1.46 -5.84
C GLY A 335 5.60 1.35 -4.54
N MET A 336 5.04 1.83 -3.43
CA MET A 336 5.72 1.97 -2.14
C MET A 336 5.70 0.72 -1.25
N VAL A 337 5.15 -0.41 -1.71
CA VAL A 337 5.14 -1.63 -0.91
C VAL A 337 6.58 -2.10 -0.66
N ASN A 338 6.86 -2.46 0.60
CA ASN A 338 8.16 -2.99 1.01
C ASN A 338 8.47 -4.31 0.28
N PRO A 339 9.57 -4.39 -0.49
CA PRO A 339 9.89 -5.58 -1.25
C PRO A 339 10.31 -6.78 -0.39
N PHE A 340 10.70 -6.58 0.87
CA PHE A 340 11.11 -7.67 1.74
C PHE A 340 9.95 -8.53 2.24
N ASN A 341 8.85 -7.89 2.67
CA ASN A 341 7.77 -8.57 3.39
C ASN A 341 6.36 -8.27 2.85
N GLY A 342 6.23 -7.41 1.84
CA GLY A 342 4.93 -7.03 1.29
C GLY A 342 4.15 -6.01 2.12
N GLU A 343 4.72 -5.43 3.17
CA GLU A 343 4.09 -4.38 3.96
C GLU A 343 3.88 -3.12 3.12
N GLY A 344 2.66 -2.59 3.10
CA GLY A 344 2.33 -1.39 2.34
C GLY A 344 1.82 -0.24 3.21
N ILE A 345 1.14 -0.53 4.34
CA ILE A 345 0.40 0.49 5.11
C ILE A 345 1.34 1.52 5.75
N ALA A 346 2.42 1.08 6.41
CA ALA A 346 3.40 1.99 7.02
C ALA A 346 4.01 2.93 5.97
N TYR A 347 4.51 2.36 4.88
CA TYR A 347 5.12 3.14 3.78
C TYR A 347 4.13 4.05 3.06
N ALA A 348 2.85 3.65 2.99
CA ALA A 348 1.80 4.50 2.45
C ALA A 348 1.57 5.72 3.35
N MET A 349 1.46 5.55 4.67
CA MET A 349 1.31 6.66 5.62
C MET A 349 2.54 7.58 5.61
N GLU A 350 3.74 7.03 5.72
CA GLU A 350 4.99 7.80 5.71
C GLU A 350 5.21 8.55 4.38
N SER A 351 4.88 7.94 3.22
CA SER A 351 4.96 8.66 1.94
C SER A 351 3.95 9.79 1.85
N GLY A 352 2.78 9.65 2.48
CA GLY A 352 1.77 10.70 2.61
C GLY A 352 2.27 11.87 3.46
N GLU A 353 2.95 11.59 4.57
CA GLU A 353 3.58 12.61 5.43
C GLU A 353 4.71 13.36 4.71
N ILE A 354 5.64 12.65 4.06
CA ILE A 354 6.72 13.26 3.26
C ILE A 354 6.14 14.16 2.18
N LEU A 355 5.13 13.67 1.44
CA LEU A 355 4.44 14.42 0.41
C LEU A 355 3.82 15.70 0.97
N ALA A 356 3.08 15.60 2.08
CA ALA A 356 2.42 16.73 2.70
C ALA A 356 3.43 17.82 3.12
N ARG A 357 4.56 17.44 3.71
CA ARG A 357 5.64 18.35 4.07
C ARG A 357 6.21 19.09 2.86
N VAL A 358 6.49 18.36 1.77
CA VAL A 358 7.03 18.96 0.53
C VAL A 358 6.02 19.92 -0.10
N VAL A 359 4.74 19.52 -0.15
CA VAL A 359 3.68 20.37 -0.73
C VAL A 359 3.44 21.62 0.10
N ALA A 360 3.37 21.51 1.42
CA ALA A 360 3.21 22.67 2.30
C ALA A 360 4.37 23.67 2.13
N GLN A 361 5.62 23.18 2.07
CA GLN A 361 6.80 24.02 1.78
C GLN A 361 6.73 24.66 0.39
N ALA A 362 6.24 23.94 -0.60
CA ALA A 362 6.11 24.44 -1.97
C ALA A 362 5.06 25.55 -2.06
N LEU A 363 3.88 25.34 -1.45
CA LEU A 363 2.78 26.31 -1.49
C LEU A 363 3.09 27.61 -0.73
N ALA A 364 4.01 27.59 0.22
CA ALA A 364 4.51 28.75 0.95
C ALA A 364 5.49 29.63 0.13
N ARG A 365 5.87 29.21 -1.10
CA ARG A 365 6.82 29.97 -1.93
C ARG A 365 6.11 31.13 -2.63
N PRO A 366 6.80 32.31 -2.78
CA PRO A 366 6.20 33.49 -3.36
C PRO A 366 5.98 33.39 -4.87
N SER A 367 6.74 32.55 -5.58
CA SER A 367 6.64 32.40 -7.02
C SER A 367 6.33 30.96 -7.43
N TRP A 368 5.64 30.84 -8.57
CA TRP A 368 5.34 29.51 -9.12
C TRP A 368 6.59 28.71 -9.51
N ALA A 369 7.63 29.39 -9.99
CA ALA A 369 8.90 28.76 -10.33
C ALA A 369 9.58 28.12 -9.11
N GLU A 370 9.50 28.79 -7.95
CA GLU A 370 10.01 28.26 -6.68
C GLU A 370 9.14 27.11 -6.15
N THR A 371 7.81 27.27 -6.24
CA THR A 371 6.86 26.18 -5.93
C THR A 371 7.20 24.92 -6.71
N GLU A 372 7.35 25.03 -8.03
CA GLU A 372 7.66 23.91 -8.91
C GLU A 372 9.03 23.26 -8.58
N ARG A 373 10.04 24.08 -8.22
CA ARG A 373 11.35 23.58 -7.81
C ARG A 373 11.26 22.72 -6.54
N VAL A 374 10.46 23.14 -5.55
CA VAL A 374 10.26 22.39 -4.31
C VAL A 374 9.45 21.12 -4.59
N LEU A 375 8.39 21.16 -5.40
CA LEU A 375 7.63 19.96 -5.75
C LEU A 375 8.49 18.88 -6.43
N ARG A 376 9.46 19.30 -7.25
CA ARG A 376 10.41 18.39 -7.92
C ARG A 376 11.40 17.70 -6.98
N SER A 377 11.58 18.17 -5.74
CA SER A 377 12.42 17.48 -4.76
C SER A 377 11.75 16.26 -4.12
N TYR A 378 10.44 16.09 -4.28
CA TYR A 378 9.71 14.97 -3.66
C TYR A 378 10.25 13.58 -4.02
N PRO A 379 10.56 13.23 -5.28
CA PRO A 379 11.20 11.96 -5.61
C PRO A 379 12.55 11.76 -4.91
N GLU A 380 13.34 12.82 -4.73
CA GLU A 380 14.63 12.77 -4.03
C GLU A 380 14.45 12.51 -2.54
N GLU A 381 13.43 13.11 -1.91
CA GLU A 381 13.07 12.85 -0.52
C GLU A 381 12.66 11.39 -0.29
N LEU A 382 11.86 10.81 -1.19
CA LEU A 382 11.50 9.39 -1.15
C LEU A 382 12.72 8.48 -1.37
N GLN A 383 13.61 8.86 -2.29
CA GLN A 383 14.85 8.13 -2.56
C GLN A 383 15.80 8.18 -1.35
N ALA A 384 15.89 9.32 -0.68
CA ALA A 384 16.68 9.46 0.54
C ALA A 384 16.13 8.58 1.68
N ALA A 385 14.79 8.53 1.82
CA ALA A 385 14.14 7.74 2.87
C ALA A 385 14.21 6.23 2.64
N TYR A 386 14.00 5.77 1.39
CA TYR A 386 13.78 4.33 1.12
C TYR A 386 14.62 3.74 -0.01
N GLY A 387 15.21 4.55 -0.88
CA GLY A 387 15.79 4.08 -2.13
C GLY A 387 16.84 2.98 -1.96
N ARG A 388 17.75 3.14 -1.03
CA ARG A 388 18.79 2.15 -0.73
C ARG A 388 18.23 0.89 -0.08
N TYR A 389 17.31 1.05 0.86
CA TYR A 389 16.63 -0.06 1.52
C TYR A 389 15.81 -0.88 0.49
N TYR A 390 15.08 -0.22 -0.39
CA TYR A 390 14.33 -0.91 -1.46
C TYR A 390 15.25 -1.58 -2.48
N THR A 391 16.44 -1.02 -2.74
CA THR A 391 17.45 -1.71 -3.58
C THR A 391 17.91 -3.00 -2.91
N LEU A 392 18.21 -2.97 -1.63
CA LEU A 392 18.55 -4.18 -0.86
C LEU A 392 17.40 -5.20 -0.89
N GLY A 393 16.17 -4.73 -0.71
CA GLY A 393 14.98 -5.60 -0.79
C GLY A 393 14.78 -6.24 -2.16
N ARG A 394 15.09 -5.55 -3.27
CA ARG A 394 15.05 -6.16 -4.61
C ARG A 394 16.05 -7.30 -4.77
N VAL A 395 17.29 -7.11 -4.28
CA VAL A 395 18.28 -8.19 -4.27
C VAL A 395 17.78 -9.37 -3.44
N PHE A 396 17.16 -9.10 -2.29
CA PHE A 396 16.56 -10.14 -1.46
C PHE A 396 15.44 -10.90 -2.21
N VAL A 397 14.55 -10.20 -2.90
CA VAL A 397 13.47 -10.81 -3.71
C VAL A 397 14.02 -11.76 -4.78
N GLU A 398 15.11 -11.38 -5.45
CA GLU A 398 15.78 -12.25 -6.42
C GLU A 398 16.37 -13.50 -5.78
N LEU A 399 16.91 -13.37 -4.57
CA LEU A 399 17.49 -14.49 -3.83
C LEU A 399 16.42 -15.48 -3.36
N ILE A 400 15.31 -15.00 -2.76
CA ILE A 400 14.23 -15.86 -2.30
C ILE A 400 13.43 -16.47 -3.46
N GLY A 401 13.48 -15.88 -4.64
CA GLY A 401 12.96 -16.46 -5.87
C GLY A 401 13.62 -17.78 -6.29
N ARG A 402 14.73 -18.16 -5.64
CA ARG A 402 15.49 -19.41 -5.90
C ARG A 402 15.08 -20.50 -4.90
N PRO A 403 14.31 -21.55 -5.28
CA PRO A 403 13.76 -22.55 -4.35
C PRO A 403 14.81 -23.31 -3.52
N LYS A 404 16.00 -23.58 -4.11
CA LYS A 404 17.11 -24.24 -3.39
C LYS A 404 17.65 -23.38 -2.25
N LEU A 405 17.77 -22.05 -2.49
CA LEU A 405 18.27 -21.11 -1.49
C LEU A 405 17.23 -20.93 -0.38
N MET A 406 15.96 -20.84 -0.72
CA MET A 406 14.87 -20.76 0.27
C MET A 406 14.83 -21.98 1.16
N ARG A 407 14.89 -23.18 0.59
CA ARG A 407 14.96 -24.43 1.40
C ARG A 407 16.15 -24.43 2.33
N TYR A 408 17.32 -24.03 1.88
CA TYR A 408 18.50 -23.94 2.72
C TYR A 408 18.33 -22.91 3.85
N ALA A 409 17.82 -21.73 3.52
CA ALA A 409 17.59 -20.65 4.48
C ALA A 409 16.56 -21.05 5.56
N THR A 410 15.44 -21.66 5.18
CA THR A 410 14.43 -22.13 6.13
C THR A 410 14.93 -23.32 6.97
N SER A 411 15.54 -24.34 6.35
CA SER A 411 15.97 -25.56 7.06
C SER A 411 17.19 -25.35 7.98
N ARG A 412 18.02 -24.36 7.72
CA ARG A 412 19.23 -24.07 8.53
C ARG A 412 19.12 -22.76 9.30
N GLY A 413 18.61 -21.69 8.65
CA GLY A 413 18.53 -20.35 9.24
C GLY A 413 17.60 -20.29 10.44
N MET A 414 16.46 -20.95 10.39
CA MET A 414 15.47 -20.96 11.48
C MET A 414 15.98 -21.60 12.78
N HIS A 415 17.03 -22.42 12.73
CA HIS A 415 17.66 -22.99 13.93
C HIS A 415 18.52 -21.96 14.70
N HIS A 416 18.70 -20.76 14.17
CA HIS A 416 19.53 -19.71 14.77
C HIS A 416 18.69 -18.50 15.21
N PRO A 417 18.18 -18.43 16.45
CA PRO A 417 17.29 -17.37 16.92
C PRO A 417 17.85 -15.97 16.71
N GLN A 418 19.16 -15.77 16.90
CA GLN A 418 19.81 -14.47 16.68
C GLN A 418 19.77 -14.05 15.21
N LEU A 419 19.96 -14.98 14.27
CA LEU A 419 19.85 -14.70 12.84
C LEU A 419 18.40 -14.35 12.49
N MET A 420 17.42 -15.04 13.10
CA MET A 420 16.00 -14.77 12.86
C MET A 420 15.56 -13.41 13.42
N LYS A 421 16.08 -13.02 14.61
CA LYS A 421 15.86 -11.65 15.15
C LYS A 421 16.48 -10.60 14.23
N PHE A 422 17.68 -10.83 13.72
CA PHE A 422 18.30 -9.96 12.73
C PHE A 422 17.45 -9.87 11.45
N ALA A 423 16.98 -11.02 10.92
CA ALA A 423 16.12 -11.06 9.77
C ALA A 423 14.80 -10.29 10.00
N LEU A 424 14.16 -10.46 11.17
CA LEU A 424 12.95 -9.71 11.54
C LEU A 424 13.21 -8.20 11.48
N LYS A 425 14.28 -7.69 12.11
CA LYS A 425 14.65 -6.27 12.07
C LYS A 425 14.87 -5.76 10.64
N LEU A 426 15.59 -6.54 9.83
CA LEU A 426 15.85 -6.20 8.44
C LEU A 426 14.58 -6.18 7.60
N LEU A 427 13.76 -7.25 7.66
CA LEU A 427 12.56 -7.41 6.82
C LEU A 427 11.47 -6.39 7.16
N ALA A 428 11.31 -6.05 8.45
CA ALA A 428 10.34 -5.07 8.92
C ALA A 428 10.89 -3.63 8.94
N ASN A 429 12.17 -3.44 8.57
CA ASN A 429 12.86 -2.14 8.60
C ASN A 429 12.75 -1.46 9.99
N LEU A 430 13.00 -2.25 11.02
CA LEU A 430 12.93 -1.83 12.41
C LEU A 430 14.34 -1.72 12.98
N THR A 431 14.95 -0.53 12.87
CA THR A 431 16.29 -0.23 13.36
C THR A 431 16.33 1.10 14.07
N ASP A 432 17.14 1.20 15.13
CA ASP A 432 17.47 2.45 15.79
C ASP A 432 18.76 3.02 15.21
N PRO A 433 18.72 4.18 14.53
CA PRO A 433 19.89 4.73 13.86
C PRO A 433 20.92 5.34 14.81
N ARG A 434 20.54 5.68 16.06
CA ARG A 434 21.41 6.39 17.03
C ARG A 434 21.86 5.50 18.19
N ASP A 435 20.93 4.76 18.80
CA ASP A 435 21.15 3.97 20.04
C ASP A 435 21.05 2.47 19.80
N GLY A 436 21.16 2.04 18.52
CA GLY A 436 20.93 0.67 18.10
C GLY A 436 22.04 -0.31 18.49
N ASP A 437 21.66 -1.58 18.57
CA ASP A 437 22.55 -2.70 18.82
C ASP A 437 23.48 -3.03 17.62
N ALA A 438 24.24 -4.11 17.72
CA ALA A 438 25.12 -4.55 16.63
C ALA A 438 24.34 -4.86 15.32
N SER A 439 23.13 -5.41 15.45
CA SER A 439 22.25 -5.71 14.30
C SER A 439 21.83 -4.43 13.57
N ASP A 440 21.48 -3.38 14.31
CA ASP A 440 21.10 -2.08 13.74
C ASP A 440 22.25 -1.43 12.96
N ARG A 441 23.48 -1.54 13.51
CA ARG A 441 24.69 -1.05 12.83
C ARG A 441 24.98 -1.80 11.54
N ILE A 442 24.82 -3.14 11.55
CA ILE A 442 25.03 -3.98 10.36
C ILE A 442 23.97 -3.68 9.31
N ILE A 443 22.68 -3.63 9.66
CA ILE A 443 21.59 -3.31 8.74
C ILE A 443 21.79 -1.91 8.13
N SER A 444 22.15 -0.93 8.96
CA SER A 444 22.45 0.44 8.51
C SER A 444 23.64 0.47 7.55
N ALA A 445 24.70 -0.29 7.81
CA ALA A 445 25.85 -0.41 6.92
C ALA A 445 25.48 -1.07 5.60
N MET A 446 24.76 -2.19 5.62
CA MET A 446 24.24 -2.86 4.41
C MET A 446 23.40 -1.91 3.57
N THR A 447 22.49 -1.17 4.20
CA THR A 447 21.63 -0.20 3.52
C THR A 447 22.46 0.94 2.90
N ARG A 448 23.48 1.47 3.60
CA ARG A 448 24.35 2.53 3.05
C ARG A 448 25.20 2.06 1.87
N LEU A 449 25.64 0.81 1.87
CA LEU A 449 26.43 0.21 0.79
C LEU A 449 25.58 -0.17 -0.43
N ALA A 450 24.28 -0.34 -0.25
CA ALA A 450 23.38 -0.60 -1.38
C ALA A 450 23.40 0.58 -2.36
N PRO A 451 23.46 0.32 -3.69
CA PRO A 451 23.40 1.39 -4.68
C PRO A 451 22.08 2.16 -4.55
N ALA A 452 22.15 3.47 -4.82
CA ALA A 452 20.93 4.28 -4.87
C ALA A 452 19.98 3.72 -5.93
N SER A 453 18.70 3.65 -5.62
CA SER A 453 17.67 3.22 -6.58
C SER A 453 17.59 4.26 -7.72
N ARG A 454 17.90 3.88 -8.95
CA ARG A 454 17.67 4.70 -10.15
C ARG A 454 16.29 4.40 -10.75
#